data_68ca7784ddc5520c23352e7dedf7556b
#
_entry.id   68ca7784ddc5520c23352e7dedf7556b
#
_cell.length_a   1.000
_cell.length_b   1.000
_cell.length_c   1.000
_cell.angle_alpha   90.00
_cell.angle_beta   90.00
_cell.angle_gamma   90.00
#
_symmetry.space_group_name_H-M   'P 1'
#
loop_
_entity.id
_entity.type
_entity.pdbx_description
1 polymer ?
#
loop_
_entity_poly.entity_id
_entity_poly.type
_entity_poly.pdbx_seq_one_letter_code
_entity_poly.pdbx_strand_id
1 'polypeptide(L)'
;MAMVEYLSERGKKWVRTLPPLVKAHFDNFYNMYDKEVNPGGLINMGTAESHLVNREVCDLLRKAADRMDLTGYNIHYNKFEGSDEFRSAIAAHWQKVIFGEDSDVVLTKDNVATCAGCTVALETLATLLAEPGDVFLIPAPYYSSFVDDINERAGVIAVGVPCDEKLDRSAFEAAYDKVTKEGRRVRAVLF
;
A
#
# COMPACT_ATOMS: atom_id res chain seq x y z
N MET A 1 -7.09 29.65 7.11
CA MET A 1 -8.35 29.70 6.35
C MET A 1 -8.21 30.27 4.94
N ALA A 2 -7.36 31.26 4.68
CA ALA A 2 -7.23 31.90 3.35
C ALA A 2 -6.70 31.02 2.19
N MET A 3 -6.03 29.93 2.44
CA MET A 3 -5.46 29.08 1.36
C MET A 3 -6.47 28.15 0.67
N VAL A 4 -7.62 27.88 1.28
CA VAL A 4 -8.60 26.92 0.73
C VAL A 4 -9.34 27.48 -0.48
N GLU A 5 -9.45 28.82 -0.59
CA GLU A 5 -10.14 29.48 -1.71
C GLU A 5 -9.43 29.27 -3.07
N TYR A 6 -8.11 29.03 -3.05
CA TYR A 6 -7.32 28.82 -4.26
C TYR A 6 -7.29 27.37 -4.74
N LEU A 7 -7.87 26.45 -3.95
CA LEU A 7 -7.88 25.02 -4.32
C LEU A 7 -9.04 24.71 -5.26
N SER A 8 -8.82 23.74 -6.14
CA SER A 8 -9.89 23.12 -6.92
C SER A 8 -10.92 22.46 -5.99
N GLU A 9 -12.13 22.22 -6.47
CA GLU A 9 -13.15 21.51 -5.69
C GLU A 9 -12.67 20.12 -5.22
N ARG A 10 -11.88 19.43 -6.03
CA ARG A 10 -11.20 18.19 -5.66
C ARG A 10 -10.18 18.43 -4.55
N GLY A 11 -9.34 19.43 -4.68
CA GLY A 11 -8.35 19.79 -3.66
C GLY A 11 -8.98 20.18 -2.33
N LYS A 12 -10.12 20.87 -2.35
CA LYS A 12 -10.89 21.21 -1.13
C LYS A 12 -11.38 19.96 -0.38
N LYS A 13 -11.76 18.90 -1.10
CA LYS A 13 -12.15 17.62 -0.49
C LYS A 13 -10.98 16.92 0.22
N TRP A 14 -9.74 17.19 -0.21
CA TRP A 14 -8.54 16.58 0.37
C TRP A 14 -7.96 17.38 1.55
N VAL A 15 -8.35 18.63 1.71
CA VAL A 15 -8.02 19.42 2.91
C VAL A 15 -8.90 18.96 4.06
N ARG A 16 -8.48 17.93 4.73
CA ARG A 16 -9.16 17.36 5.88
C ARG A 16 -8.25 17.31 7.10
N THR A 17 -8.85 17.17 8.27
CA THR A 17 -8.09 16.82 9.47
C THR A 17 -7.49 15.43 9.32
N LEU A 18 -6.27 15.25 9.83
CA LEU A 18 -5.64 13.94 9.86
C LEU A 18 -6.58 12.90 10.48
N PRO A 19 -6.61 11.66 9.96
CA PRO A 19 -7.33 10.56 10.59
C PRO A 19 -6.92 10.44 12.07
N PRO A 20 -7.86 10.10 12.98
CA PRO A 20 -7.59 10.10 14.43
C PRO A 20 -6.35 9.31 14.83
N LEU A 21 -6.11 8.16 14.18
CA LEU A 21 -4.94 7.32 14.46
C LEU A 21 -3.63 8.02 14.07
N VAL A 22 -3.60 8.63 12.88
CA VAL A 22 -2.45 9.38 12.38
C VAL A 22 -2.19 10.61 13.24
N LYS A 23 -3.27 11.33 13.61
CA LYS A 23 -3.17 12.46 14.52
C LYS A 23 -2.61 12.05 15.88
N ALA A 24 -3.11 10.96 16.48
CA ALA A 24 -2.63 10.45 17.74
C ALA A 24 -1.13 10.08 17.70
N HIS A 25 -0.67 9.49 16.58
CA HIS A 25 0.75 9.21 16.38
C HIS A 25 1.60 10.49 16.43
N PHE A 26 1.25 11.51 15.64
CA PHE A 26 2.01 12.75 15.59
C PHE A 26 1.93 13.57 16.89
N ASP A 27 0.78 13.61 17.54
CA ASP A 27 0.60 14.31 18.82
C ASP A 27 1.46 13.70 19.94
N ASN A 28 1.77 12.42 19.83
CA ASN A 28 2.55 11.67 20.84
C ASN A 28 3.92 11.24 20.38
N PHE A 29 4.40 11.76 19.25
CA PHE A 29 5.68 11.33 18.65
C PHE A 29 6.87 11.37 19.63
N TYR A 30 6.91 12.35 20.53
CA TYR A 30 7.94 12.50 21.55
C TYR A 30 7.54 11.93 22.92
N ASN A 31 6.38 11.32 23.05
CA ASN A 31 5.86 10.70 24.27
C ASN A 31 5.69 9.19 24.14
N MET A 32 6.56 8.55 23.42
CA MET A 32 6.52 7.10 23.25
C MET A 32 6.99 6.38 24.52
N TYR A 33 6.39 5.21 24.76
CA TYR A 33 6.80 4.35 25.87
C TYR A 33 8.25 3.90 25.72
N ASP A 34 8.98 4.04 26.79
CA ASP A 34 10.29 3.44 26.99
C ASP A 34 10.37 2.91 28.43
N LYS A 35 10.80 1.67 28.59
CA LYS A 35 10.81 1.00 29.88
C LYS A 35 11.64 1.72 30.95
N GLU A 36 12.74 2.35 30.52
CA GLU A 36 13.71 2.97 31.42
C GLU A 36 13.52 4.49 31.52
N VAL A 37 13.25 5.14 30.39
CA VAL A 37 13.24 6.60 30.28
C VAL A 37 11.84 7.20 30.36
N ASN A 38 10.82 6.49 29.82
CA ASN A 38 9.44 6.97 29.80
C ASN A 38 8.42 5.83 30.02
N PRO A 39 8.38 5.20 31.20
CA PRO A 39 7.49 4.08 31.47
C PRO A 39 5.99 4.44 31.48
N GLY A 40 5.65 5.73 31.53
CA GLY A 40 4.29 6.26 31.39
C GLY A 40 3.91 6.69 29.98
N GLY A 41 4.79 6.48 29.00
CA GLY A 41 4.59 6.90 27.62
C GLY A 41 3.58 6.06 26.85
N LEU A 42 3.24 6.52 25.65
CA LEU A 42 2.28 5.86 24.76
C LEU A 42 2.90 4.61 24.12
N ILE A 43 2.21 3.49 24.24
CA ILE A 43 2.53 2.27 23.48
C ILE A 43 1.85 2.41 22.10
N ASN A 44 2.65 2.64 21.07
CA ASN A 44 2.14 2.78 19.71
C ASN A 44 1.87 1.40 19.08
N MET A 45 0.60 1.09 18.88
CA MET A 45 0.14 -0.12 18.19
C MET A 45 -0.47 0.19 16.81
N GLY A 46 -0.44 1.45 16.39
CA GLY A 46 -1.06 1.90 15.13
C GLY A 46 -0.09 2.05 13.97
N THR A 47 1.21 2.03 14.23
CA THR A 47 2.24 2.17 13.18
C THR A 47 2.86 0.80 12.89
N ALA A 48 2.78 0.37 11.63
CA ALA A 48 3.32 -0.92 11.19
C ALA A 48 4.83 -0.83 10.94
N GLU A 49 5.61 -0.82 12.01
CA GLU A 49 7.07 -0.76 11.98
C GLU A 49 7.66 -1.97 12.73
N SER A 50 8.65 -2.61 12.13
CA SER A 50 9.36 -3.72 12.77
C SER A 50 10.63 -3.22 13.45
N HIS A 51 10.58 -3.03 14.77
CA HIS A 51 11.76 -2.62 15.56
C HIS A 51 12.66 -3.80 15.92
N LEU A 52 12.19 -5.05 15.77
CA LEU A 52 12.90 -6.26 16.20
C LEU A 52 14.20 -6.52 15.40
N VAL A 53 14.25 -6.10 14.15
CA VAL A 53 15.37 -6.37 13.24
C VAL A 53 16.07 -5.09 12.76
N ASN A 54 15.87 -3.98 13.45
CA ASN A 54 16.44 -2.69 13.04
C ASN A 54 17.96 -2.74 12.86
N ARG A 55 18.68 -3.37 13.78
CA ARG A 55 20.13 -3.46 13.74
C ARG A 55 20.59 -4.25 12.53
N GLU A 56 20.02 -5.42 12.31
CA GLU A 56 20.34 -6.33 11.20
C GLU A 56 20.07 -5.65 9.85
N VAL A 57 18.91 -4.98 9.73
CA VAL A 57 18.56 -4.25 8.51
C VAL A 57 19.49 -3.08 8.25
N CYS A 58 19.82 -2.29 9.29
CA CYS A 58 20.78 -1.18 9.16
C CYS A 58 22.17 -1.67 8.73
N ASP A 59 22.64 -2.78 9.29
CA ASP A 59 23.94 -3.36 8.94
C ASP A 59 23.95 -3.93 7.50
N LEU A 60 22.86 -4.53 7.06
CA LEU A 60 22.71 -4.96 5.66
C LEU A 60 22.69 -3.78 4.70
N LEU A 61 21.97 -2.71 5.04
CA LEU A 61 21.91 -1.50 4.20
C LEU A 61 23.27 -0.82 4.09
N ARG A 62 24.04 -0.71 5.19
CA ARG A 62 25.41 -0.17 5.14
C ARG A 62 26.30 -0.99 4.22
N LYS A 63 26.29 -2.33 4.38
CA LYS A 63 27.06 -3.23 3.52
C LYS A 63 26.65 -3.14 2.05
N ALA A 64 25.36 -2.93 1.77
CA ALA A 64 24.85 -2.75 0.41
C ALA A 64 25.33 -1.40 -0.16
N ALA A 65 25.28 -0.32 0.64
CA ALA A 65 25.74 1.00 0.25
C ALA A 65 27.25 1.02 -0.09
N ASP A 66 28.07 0.31 0.69
CA ASP A 66 29.51 0.18 0.43
C ASP A 66 29.84 -0.52 -0.90
N ARG A 67 28.91 -1.31 -1.43
CA ARG A 67 29.04 -2.01 -2.72
C ARG A 67 28.37 -1.27 -3.87
N MET A 68 27.66 -0.18 -3.59
CA MET A 68 26.92 0.56 -4.59
C MET A 68 27.90 1.23 -5.56
N ASP A 69 27.77 0.93 -6.84
CA ASP A 69 28.44 1.66 -7.90
C ASP A 69 27.68 2.98 -8.12
N LEU A 70 28.30 4.08 -7.65
CA LEU A 70 27.79 5.44 -7.84
C LEU A 70 28.24 6.08 -9.16
N THR A 71 28.72 5.27 -10.12
CA THR A 71 28.99 5.80 -11.46
C THR A 71 27.69 6.21 -12.18
N GLY A 72 27.82 7.01 -13.23
CA GLY A 72 26.75 7.79 -13.83
C GLY A 72 25.42 7.07 -14.08
N TYR A 73 25.42 5.74 -14.27
CA TYR A 73 24.20 4.97 -14.53
C TYR A 73 23.18 5.04 -13.37
N ASN A 74 23.64 4.98 -12.12
CA ASN A 74 22.77 4.93 -10.96
C ASN A 74 22.26 6.31 -10.48
N ILE A 75 22.84 7.39 -10.99
CA ILE A 75 22.46 8.78 -10.64
C ILE A 75 21.76 9.52 -11.80
N HIS A 76 21.55 8.85 -12.94
CA HIS A 76 20.84 9.39 -14.09
C HIS A 76 19.48 8.74 -14.28
N TYR A 77 18.71 9.24 -15.25
CA TYR A 77 17.46 8.61 -15.64
C TYR A 77 17.68 7.15 -16.06
N ASN A 78 16.84 6.28 -15.50
CA ASN A 78 16.80 4.86 -15.83
C ASN A 78 15.41 4.51 -16.39
N LYS A 79 15.12 3.21 -16.55
CA LYS A 79 13.80 2.73 -16.97
C LYS A 79 12.72 3.15 -15.98
N PHE A 80 11.59 3.62 -16.49
CA PHE A 80 10.49 4.13 -15.66
C PHE A 80 9.86 3.04 -14.79
N GLU A 81 9.86 1.80 -15.26
CA GLU A 81 9.37 0.64 -14.53
C GLU A 81 10.35 0.11 -13.46
N GLY A 82 11.54 0.67 -13.39
CA GLY A 82 12.64 0.27 -12.50
C GLY A 82 13.79 -0.41 -13.26
N SER A 83 14.99 -0.43 -12.64
CA SER A 83 16.15 -1.05 -13.26
C SER A 83 15.97 -2.56 -13.46
N ASP A 84 16.61 -3.13 -14.49
CA ASP A 84 16.51 -4.56 -14.79
C ASP A 84 17.03 -5.41 -13.64
N GLU A 85 18.10 -4.96 -12.97
CA GLU A 85 18.70 -5.65 -11.83
C GLU A 85 17.72 -5.70 -10.65
N PHE A 86 17.09 -4.58 -10.33
CA PHE A 86 16.14 -4.49 -9.21
C PHE A 86 14.90 -5.33 -9.48
N ARG A 87 14.30 -5.21 -10.66
CA ARG A 87 13.12 -5.98 -11.05
C ARG A 87 13.43 -7.49 -11.11
N SER A 88 14.61 -7.88 -11.59
CA SER A 88 15.06 -9.28 -11.58
C SER A 88 15.21 -9.81 -10.15
N ALA A 89 15.77 -9.03 -9.24
CA ALA A 89 15.93 -9.42 -7.84
C ALA A 89 14.56 -9.60 -7.16
N ILE A 90 13.59 -8.71 -7.42
CA ILE A 90 12.21 -8.84 -6.92
C ILE A 90 11.56 -10.10 -7.49
N ALA A 91 11.65 -10.33 -8.80
CA ALA A 91 11.06 -11.50 -9.44
C ALA A 91 11.62 -12.79 -8.85
N ALA A 92 12.94 -12.90 -8.69
CA ALA A 92 13.58 -14.07 -8.10
C ALA A 92 13.16 -14.27 -6.62
N HIS A 93 13.07 -13.19 -5.85
CA HIS A 93 12.61 -13.28 -4.46
C HIS A 93 11.18 -13.76 -4.36
N TRP A 94 10.27 -13.18 -5.14
CA TRP A 94 8.85 -13.56 -5.14
C TRP A 94 8.64 -14.98 -5.68
N GLN A 95 9.40 -15.38 -6.71
CA GLN A 95 9.37 -16.77 -7.19
C GLN A 95 9.64 -17.73 -6.04
N LYS A 96 10.67 -17.45 -5.24
CA LYS A 96 11.05 -18.31 -4.12
C LYS A 96 10.08 -18.29 -2.95
N VAL A 97 9.63 -17.10 -2.56
CA VAL A 97 8.90 -16.90 -1.27
C VAL A 97 7.38 -17.07 -1.43
N ILE A 98 6.82 -16.65 -2.58
CA ILE A 98 5.39 -16.64 -2.81
C ILE A 98 4.93 -17.83 -3.64
N PHE A 99 5.60 -18.11 -4.76
CA PHE A 99 5.17 -19.14 -5.69
C PHE A 99 5.81 -20.50 -5.43
N GLY A 100 7.03 -20.53 -4.88
CA GLY A 100 7.83 -21.76 -4.71
C GLY A 100 8.57 -22.16 -5.98
N GLU A 101 9.55 -23.06 -5.80
CA GLU A 101 10.41 -23.54 -6.89
C GLU A 101 9.67 -24.48 -7.87
N ASP A 102 8.65 -25.19 -7.36
CA ASP A 102 7.87 -26.17 -8.13
C ASP A 102 6.61 -25.55 -8.78
N SER A 103 6.49 -24.24 -8.78
CA SER A 103 5.32 -23.55 -9.37
C SER A 103 5.39 -23.53 -10.89
N ASP A 104 4.24 -23.74 -11.54
CA ASP A 104 4.08 -23.53 -12.99
C ASP A 104 4.17 -22.05 -13.39
N VAL A 105 4.10 -21.14 -12.41
CA VAL A 105 4.26 -19.69 -12.61
C VAL A 105 5.75 -19.36 -12.62
N VAL A 106 6.24 -18.77 -13.71
CA VAL A 106 7.62 -18.30 -13.83
C VAL A 106 7.63 -16.78 -13.87
N LEU A 107 8.17 -16.16 -12.82
CA LEU A 107 8.33 -14.71 -12.75
C LEU A 107 9.67 -14.28 -13.37
N THR A 108 9.59 -13.25 -14.19
CA THR A 108 10.75 -12.56 -14.74
C THR A 108 10.67 -11.06 -14.42
N LYS A 109 11.72 -10.31 -14.68
CA LYS A 109 11.71 -8.85 -14.56
C LYS A 109 10.55 -8.19 -15.33
N ASP A 110 10.07 -8.82 -16.41
CA ASP A 110 9.03 -8.25 -17.28
C ASP A 110 7.62 -8.36 -16.67
N ASN A 111 7.51 -9.12 -15.58
CA ASN A 111 6.30 -9.19 -14.75
C ASN A 111 6.32 -8.20 -13.57
N VAL A 112 7.36 -7.38 -13.45
CA VAL A 112 7.56 -6.47 -12.31
C VAL A 112 7.68 -5.02 -12.79
N ALA A 113 6.89 -4.15 -12.20
CA ALA A 113 7.09 -2.71 -12.25
C ALA A 113 7.20 -2.17 -10.83
N THR A 114 7.98 -1.10 -10.66
CA THR A 114 8.21 -0.50 -9.34
C THR A 114 7.59 0.89 -9.23
N CYS A 115 7.15 1.23 -8.04
CA CYS A 115 6.58 2.54 -7.75
C CYS A 115 6.91 2.99 -6.33
N ALA A 116 6.54 4.20 -5.99
CA ALA A 116 6.83 4.82 -4.69
C ALA A 116 5.84 4.36 -3.61
N GLY A 117 5.83 3.06 -3.30
CA GLY A 117 5.02 2.48 -2.21
C GLY A 117 3.63 1.99 -2.65
N CYS A 118 2.96 1.27 -1.72
CA CYS A 118 1.69 0.60 -2.00
C CYS A 118 0.56 1.57 -2.35
N THR A 119 0.47 2.73 -1.71
CA THR A 119 -0.54 3.75 -2.01
C THR A 119 -0.49 4.17 -3.48
N VAL A 120 0.72 4.45 -4.02
CA VAL A 120 0.88 4.81 -5.43
C VAL A 120 0.52 3.64 -6.35
N ALA A 121 0.85 2.41 -5.96
CA ALA A 121 0.46 1.22 -6.73
C ALA A 121 -1.07 1.07 -6.79
N LEU A 122 -1.74 1.15 -5.66
CA LEU A 122 -3.20 1.00 -5.56
C LEU A 122 -3.94 2.11 -6.30
N GLU A 123 -3.50 3.36 -6.14
CA GLU A 123 -4.05 4.51 -6.87
C GLU A 123 -3.90 4.34 -8.39
N THR A 124 -2.71 3.92 -8.83
CA THR A 124 -2.44 3.69 -10.25
C THR A 124 -3.31 2.57 -10.80
N LEU A 125 -3.40 1.44 -10.10
CA LEU A 125 -4.24 0.31 -10.49
C LEU A 125 -5.72 0.70 -10.50
N ALA A 126 -6.20 1.42 -9.49
CA ALA A 126 -7.57 1.91 -9.44
C ALA A 126 -7.89 2.81 -10.65
N THR A 127 -6.97 3.73 -10.97
CA THR A 127 -7.12 4.64 -12.13
C THR A 127 -7.11 3.90 -13.47
N LEU A 128 -6.30 2.85 -13.59
CA LEU A 128 -6.19 2.08 -14.85
C LEU A 128 -7.33 1.07 -15.05
N LEU A 129 -7.87 0.53 -13.98
CA LEU A 129 -8.83 -0.58 -14.03
C LEU A 129 -10.29 -0.14 -13.92
N ALA A 130 -10.55 1.05 -13.37
CA ALA A 130 -11.89 1.45 -12.98
C ALA A 130 -12.19 2.93 -13.29
N GLU A 131 -13.46 3.22 -13.46
CA GLU A 131 -14.01 4.57 -13.55
C GLU A 131 -14.54 5.05 -12.19
N PRO A 132 -14.69 6.36 -11.96
CA PRO A 132 -15.32 6.86 -10.75
C PRO A 132 -16.71 6.24 -10.52
N GLY A 133 -16.91 5.69 -9.31
CA GLY A 133 -18.13 4.98 -8.92
C GLY A 133 -18.12 3.47 -9.16
N ASP A 134 -17.11 2.93 -9.85
CA ASP A 134 -16.86 1.49 -9.90
C ASP A 134 -16.40 0.96 -8.54
N VAL A 135 -16.44 -0.34 -8.35
CA VAL A 135 -16.24 -0.99 -7.05
C VAL A 135 -15.06 -1.95 -7.07
N PHE A 136 -14.25 -1.89 -6.01
CA PHE A 136 -13.35 -2.98 -5.61
C PHE A 136 -13.94 -3.70 -4.40
N LEU A 137 -14.03 -5.03 -4.46
CA LEU A 137 -14.40 -5.87 -3.33
C LEU A 137 -13.16 -6.15 -2.49
N ILE A 138 -13.28 -6.04 -1.16
CA ILE A 138 -12.15 -6.23 -0.24
C ILE A 138 -12.60 -7.16 0.89
N PRO A 139 -11.91 -8.27 1.19
CA PRO A 139 -12.24 -9.10 2.33
C PRO A 139 -12.12 -8.29 3.62
N ALA A 140 -13.16 -8.31 4.44
CA ALA A 140 -13.23 -7.54 5.68
C ALA A 140 -13.13 -8.48 6.90
N PRO A 141 -12.38 -8.08 7.96
CA PRO A 141 -11.77 -6.76 8.16
C PRO A 141 -10.52 -6.53 7.30
N TYR A 142 -10.30 -5.30 6.84
CA TYR A 142 -9.17 -4.92 6.01
C TYR A 142 -8.46 -3.65 6.53
N TYR A 143 -7.30 -3.35 5.98
CA TYR A 143 -6.54 -2.14 6.29
C TYR A 143 -7.32 -0.89 5.86
N SER A 144 -7.61 -0.01 6.82
CA SER A 144 -8.51 1.12 6.61
C SER A 144 -8.09 2.09 5.52
N SER A 145 -6.77 2.23 5.28
CA SER A 145 -6.27 3.15 4.25
C SER A 145 -6.56 2.69 2.82
N PHE A 146 -6.91 1.44 2.58
CA PHE A 146 -7.30 0.98 1.24
C PHE A 146 -8.47 1.78 0.68
N VAL A 147 -9.40 2.24 1.53
CA VAL A 147 -10.52 3.08 1.11
C VAL A 147 -10.02 4.38 0.49
N ASP A 148 -9.09 5.04 1.18
CA ASP A 148 -8.52 6.32 0.71
C ASP A 148 -7.63 6.11 -0.51
N ASP A 149 -6.78 5.07 -0.51
CA ASP A 149 -5.83 4.75 -1.58
C ASP A 149 -6.52 4.56 -2.94
N ILE A 150 -7.73 3.97 -2.98
CA ILE A 150 -8.45 3.74 -4.23
C ILE A 150 -9.51 4.80 -4.54
N ASN A 151 -9.96 5.56 -3.54
CA ASN A 151 -11.05 6.51 -3.72
C ASN A 151 -10.57 7.94 -4.00
N GLU A 152 -9.54 8.42 -3.33
CA GLU A 152 -9.22 9.85 -3.32
C GLU A 152 -9.00 10.45 -4.70
N ARG A 153 -8.33 9.75 -5.60
CA ARG A 153 -8.07 10.23 -6.96
C ARG A 153 -8.87 9.50 -8.01
N ALA A 154 -8.97 8.18 -7.90
CA ALA A 154 -9.67 7.37 -8.89
C ALA A 154 -11.20 7.34 -8.68
N GLY A 155 -11.69 7.71 -7.50
CA GLY A 155 -13.12 7.69 -7.21
C GLY A 155 -13.72 6.29 -7.11
N VAL A 156 -12.89 5.26 -6.94
CA VAL A 156 -13.30 3.87 -6.81
C VAL A 156 -13.85 3.63 -5.41
N ILE A 157 -14.90 2.83 -5.30
CA ILE A 157 -15.58 2.55 -4.05
C ILE A 157 -15.10 1.21 -3.49
N ALA A 158 -14.60 1.23 -2.24
CA ALA A 158 -14.31 0.02 -1.50
C ALA A 158 -15.60 -0.59 -0.95
N VAL A 159 -15.85 -1.87 -1.23
CA VAL A 159 -16.96 -2.63 -0.64
C VAL A 159 -16.38 -3.81 0.13
N GLY A 160 -16.53 -3.77 1.47
CA GLY A 160 -16.10 -4.84 2.35
C GLY A 160 -16.95 -6.08 2.20
N VAL A 161 -16.32 -7.23 1.99
CA VAL A 161 -16.95 -8.53 1.97
C VAL A 161 -16.63 -9.22 3.31
N PRO A 162 -17.61 -9.44 4.20
CA PRO A 162 -17.34 -10.10 5.46
C PRO A 162 -16.71 -11.48 5.24
N CYS A 163 -15.54 -11.66 5.81
CA CYS A 163 -14.82 -12.93 5.78
C CYS A 163 -14.36 -13.25 7.20
N ASP A 164 -14.64 -14.44 7.64
CA ASP A 164 -14.11 -14.97 8.89
C ASP A 164 -12.65 -15.45 8.68
N GLU A 165 -12.29 -16.62 9.19
CA GLU A 165 -10.92 -17.15 9.07
C GLU A 165 -10.55 -17.58 7.63
N LYS A 166 -11.53 -17.74 6.74
CA LYS A 166 -11.33 -18.19 5.35
C LYS A 166 -12.09 -17.30 4.37
N LEU A 167 -11.48 -17.12 3.21
CA LEU A 167 -12.15 -16.49 2.09
C LEU A 167 -13.34 -17.37 1.65
N ASP A 168 -14.53 -16.80 1.67
CA ASP A 168 -15.75 -17.50 1.24
C ASP A 168 -16.20 -16.98 -0.12
N ARG A 169 -16.14 -17.85 -1.11
CA ARG A 169 -16.57 -17.56 -2.47
C ARG A 169 -18.03 -17.08 -2.51
N SER A 170 -18.92 -17.68 -1.73
CA SER A 170 -20.34 -17.33 -1.72
C SER A 170 -20.58 -15.90 -1.22
N ALA A 171 -19.77 -15.43 -0.24
CA ALA A 171 -19.82 -14.05 0.23
C ALA A 171 -19.42 -13.05 -0.85
N PHE A 172 -18.39 -13.37 -1.64
CA PHE A 172 -17.98 -12.53 -2.78
C PHE A 172 -19.00 -12.52 -3.90
N GLU A 173 -19.62 -13.68 -4.23
CA GLU A 173 -20.69 -13.76 -5.21
C GLU A 173 -21.90 -12.93 -4.78
N ALA A 174 -22.31 -13.02 -3.52
CA ALA A 174 -23.41 -12.23 -2.97
C ALA A 174 -23.12 -10.71 -2.99
N ALA A 175 -21.88 -10.32 -2.66
CA ALA A 175 -21.46 -8.93 -2.73
C ALA A 175 -21.43 -8.41 -4.16
N TYR A 176 -20.93 -9.21 -5.11
CA TYR A 176 -20.94 -8.91 -6.54
C TYR A 176 -22.37 -8.68 -7.06
N ASP A 177 -23.27 -9.61 -6.75
CA ASP A 177 -24.68 -9.53 -7.16
C ASP A 177 -25.37 -8.28 -6.59
N LYS A 178 -25.10 -7.96 -5.33
CA LYS A 178 -25.64 -6.76 -4.69
C LYS A 178 -25.17 -5.50 -5.40
N VAL A 179 -23.87 -5.36 -5.61
CA VAL A 179 -23.26 -4.19 -6.28
C VAL A 179 -23.79 -4.04 -7.71
N THR A 180 -23.93 -5.14 -8.43
CA THR A 180 -24.44 -5.16 -9.81
C THR A 180 -25.94 -4.77 -9.87
N LYS A 181 -26.76 -5.23 -8.92
CA LYS A 181 -28.16 -4.83 -8.80
C LYS A 181 -28.32 -3.34 -8.49
N GLU A 182 -27.33 -2.73 -7.82
CA GLU A 182 -27.29 -1.28 -7.59
C GLU A 182 -26.85 -0.49 -8.84
N GLY A 183 -26.60 -1.15 -9.96
CA GLY A 183 -26.16 -0.53 -11.22
C GLY A 183 -24.69 -0.14 -11.26
N ARG A 184 -23.87 -0.65 -10.35
CA ARG A 184 -22.42 -0.42 -10.30
C ARG A 184 -21.65 -1.61 -10.87
N ARG A 185 -20.41 -1.35 -11.27
CA ARG A 185 -19.52 -2.39 -11.82
C ARG A 185 -18.47 -2.78 -10.78
N VAL A 186 -18.31 -4.07 -10.57
CA VAL A 186 -17.16 -4.61 -9.83
C VAL A 186 -15.99 -4.78 -10.80
N ARG A 187 -14.85 -4.17 -10.50
CA ARG A 187 -13.68 -4.15 -11.39
C ARG A 187 -12.52 -5.00 -10.87
N ALA A 188 -12.40 -5.15 -9.57
CA ALA A 188 -11.33 -5.94 -8.96
C ALA A 188 -11.73 -6.48 -7.59
N VAL A 189 -10.97 -7.45 -7.14
CA VAL A 189 -10.89 -7.88 -5.74
C VAL A 189 -9.50 -7.49 -5.24
N LEU A 190 -9.43 -6.80 -4.11
CA LEU A 190 -8.19 -6.40 -3.45
C LEU A 190 -8.02 -7.26 -2.19
N PHE A 191 -6.90 -8.02 -2.13
CA PHE A 191 -6.55 -8.87 -0.99
C PHE A 191 -5.40 -8.29 -0.18
#